data_c50d09a9cceb70e5e461af472d8305d7
#
_entry.id   c50d09a9cceb70e5e461af472d8305d7
#
_cell.length_a   1.000
_cell.length_b   1.000
_cell.length_c   1.000
_cell.angle_alpha   90.00
_cell.angle_beta   90.00
_cell.angle_gamma   90.00
#
_symmetry.space_group_name_H-M   'P 1'
#
loop_
_entity.id
_entity.type
_entity.pdbx_description
1 polymer ?
#
loop_
_entity_poly.entity_id
_entity_poly.type
_entity_poly.pdbx_seq_one_letter_code
_entity_poly.pdbx_strand_id
1 'polypeptide(L)'
;VNILDTPGHQDFSEDTYRTLMAADSAVMVIDAAKGVEAQTIKLFKVCTLRHIPIFTFINKMDREARDPFELMENIEEILGIKTYPMNWPIGCGKEFKGVFDRNTRKVLAFSSDGRANGVKKVEETEAELGDAALDELLTPYLHQQLVDEIELLDGAAEEFDLDRVLRGELSPVFFGS
;
A
#
# COMPACT_ATOMS: atom_id res chain seq x y z
N VAL A 1 -12.99 -15.78 -5.08
CA VAL A 1 -12.71 -14.39 -5.52
C VAL A 1 -12.35 -14.41 -6.98
N ASN A 2 -13.02 -13.59 -7.80
CA ASN A 2 -12.69 -13.38 -9.21
C ASN A 2 -11.92 -12.07 -9.33
N ILE A 3 -10.76 -12.10 -9.98
CA ILE A 3 -9.94 -10.92 -10.22
C ILE A 3 -10.11 -10.51 -11.68
N LEU A 4 -10.49 -9.26 -11.89
CA LEU A 4 -10.59 -8.63 -13.19
C LEU A 4 -9.46 -7.62 -13.33
N ASP A 5 -8.48 -7.92 -14.17
CA ASP A 5 -7.36 -7.03 -14.44
C ASP A 5 -7.73 -6.02 -15.53
N THR A 6 -7.37 -4.74 -15.31
CA THR A 6 -7.58 -3.68 -16.27
C THR A 6 -6.24 -3.21 -16.83
N PRO A 7 -6.12 -2.95 -18.15
CA PRO A 7 -4.89 -2.43 -18.73
C PRO A 7 -4.48 -1.11 -18.09
N GLY A 8 -3.24 -1.04 -17.59
CA GLY A 8 -2.73 0.12 -16.86
C GLY A 8 -2.33 1.32 -17.70
N HIS A 9 -2.24 1.20 -19.03
CA HIS A 9 -1.75 2.25 -19.92
C HIS A 9 -2.83 2.70 -20.89
N GLN A 10 -3.01 4.00 -20.96
CA GLN A 10 -3.67 4.87 -21.96
C GLN A 10 -4.92 4.38 -22.74
N ASP A 11 -5.11 3.10 -22.89
CA ASP A 11 -6.29 2.52 -23.54
C ASP A 11 -7.45 2.39 -22.54
N PHE A 12 -8.04 3.52 -22.23
CA PHE A 12 -9.32 3.58 -21.56
C PHE A 12 -10.38 3.13 -22.55
N SER A 13 -10.45 1.84 -22.72
CA SER A 13 -11.47 1.24 -23.57
C SER A 13 -12.80 1.15 -22.82
N GLU A 14 -13.87 1.09 -23.58
CA GLU A 14 -15.20 0.77 -23.07
C GLU A 14 -15.20 -0.52 -22.21
N ASP A 15 -14.25 -1.43 -22.46
CA ASP A 15 -14.06 -2.67 -21.73
C ASP A 15 -13.60 -2.44 -20.27
N THR A 16 -12.68 -1.49 -20.02
CA THR A 16 -12.28 -1.13 -18.65
C THR A 16 -13.46 -0.60 -17.86
N TYR A 17 -14.28 0.25 -18.48
CA TYR A 17 -15.48 0.77 -17.86
C TYR A 17 -16.48 -0.35 -17.55
N ARG A 18 -16.72 -1.25 -18.50
CA ARG A 18 -17.59 -2.42 -18.29
C ARG A 18 -17.09 -3.35 -17.18
N THR A 19 -15.77 -3.56 -17.11
CA THR A 19 -15.14 -4.36 -16.05
C THR A 19 -15.41 -3.77 -14.68
N LEU A 20 -15.21 -2.46 -14.49
CA LEU A 20 -15.52 -1.76 -13.25
C LEU A 20 -17.01 -1.81 -12.90
N MET A 21 -17.89 -1.87 -13.90
CA MET A 21 -19.34 -2.01 -13.70
C MET A 21 -19.75 -3.34 -13.07
N ALA A 22 -18.95 -4.38 -13.24
CA ALA A 22 -19.21 -5.74 -12.73
C ALA A 22 -18.45 -6.05 -11.42
N ALA A 23 -17.62 -5.13 -10.94
CA ALA A 23 -16.81 -5.34 -9.75
C ALA A 23 -17.54 -4.94 -8.47
N ASP A 24 -17.38 -5.74 -7.41
CA ASP A 24 -17.88 -5.46 -6.06
C ASP A 24 -16.94 -4.53 -5.27
N SER A 25 -15.66 -4.52 -5.63
CA SER A 25 -14.62 -3.65 -5.07
C SER A 25 -13.50 -3.44 -6.08
N ALA A 26 -12.70 -2.41 -5.88
CA ALA A 26 -11.56 -2.10 -6.73
C ALA A 26 -10.27 -2.00 -5.91
N VAL A 27 -9.17 -2.49 -6.48
CA VAL A 27 -7.82 -2.23 -5.99
C VAL A 27 -7.18 -1.18 -6.90
N MET A 28 -6.95 -0.01 -6.35
CA MET A 28 -6.26 1.09 -7.02
C MET A 28 -4.76 0.93 -6.79
N VAL A 29 -4.01 0.67 -7.86
CA VAL A 29 -2.55 0.50 -7.79
C VAL A 29 -1.87 1.82 -8.13
N ILE A 30 -1.04 2.31 -7.20
CA ILE A 30 -0.28 3.56 -7.33
C ILE A 30 1.21 3.25 -7.36
N ASP A 31 1.94 3.84 -8.29
CA ASP A 31 3.39 3.80 -8.34
C ASP A 31 3.98 4.72 -7.26
N ALA A 32 4.80 4.17 -6.36
CA ALA A 32 5.36 4.90 -5.22
C ALA A 32 6.25 6.10 -5.61
N ALA A 33 6.84 6.08 -6.80
CA ALA A 33 7.63 7.21 -7.30
C ALA A 33 6.75 8.33 -7.88
N LYS A 34 5.62 7.98 -8.50
CA LYS A 34 4.79 8.92 -9.25
C LYS A 34 3.63 9.50 -8.43
N GLY A 35 3.07 8.71 -7.50
CA GLY A 35 1.84 9.07 -6.82
C GLY A 35 0.61 8.96 -7.73
N VAL A 36 -0.39 9.79 -7.49
CA VAL A 36 -1.66 9.77 -8.24
C VAL A 36 -1.46 10.35 -9.63
N GLU A 37 -1.72 9.54 -10.66
CA GLU A 37 -1.64 9.92 -12.07
C GLU A 37 -3.02 10.27 -12.64
N ALA A 38 -3.06 10.99 -13.78
CA ALA A 38 -4.31 11.43 -14.42
C ALA A 38 -5.27 10.27 -14.73
N GLN A 39 -4.73 9.11 -15.08
CA GLN A 39 -5.52 7.90 -15.36
C GLN A 39 -6.19 7.36 -14.08
N THR A 40 -5.45 7.37 -12.98
CA THR A 40 -5.96 6.98 -11.66
C THR A 40 -7.17 7.84 -11.26
N ILE A 41 -7.09 9.16 -11.49
CA ILE A 41 -8.19 10.10 -11.19
C ILE A 41 -9.46 9.73 -11.97
N LYS A 42 -9.32 9.37 -13.26
CA LYS A 42 -10.46 9.00 -14.11
C LYS A 42 -11.14 7.75 -13.61
N LEU A 43 -10.35 6.69 -13.29
CA LEU A 43 -10.87 5.43 -12.77
C LEU A 43 -11.50 5.59 -11.39
N PHE A 44 -10.85 6.36 -10.53
CA PHE A 44 -11.37 6.69 -9.22
C PHE A 44 -12.76 7.34 -9.29
N LYS A 45 -12.94 8.32 -10.18
CA LYS A 45 -14.25 8.96 -10.38
C LYS A 45 -15.34 7.97 -10.81
N VAL A 46 -15.00 7.00 -11.66
CA VAL A 46 -15.94 5.96 -12.06
C VAL A 46 -16.35 5.09 -10.86
N CYS A 47 -15.38 4.65 -10.06
CA CYS A 47 -15.65 3.86 -8.87
C CYS A 47 -16.52 4.63 -7.86
N THR A 48 -16.21 5.91 -7.64
CA THR A 48 -16.97 6.77 -6.72
C THR A 48 -18.42 6.97 -7.17
N LEU A 49 -18.66 7.22 -8.46
CA LEU A 49 -20.03 7.35 -9.02
C LEU A 49 -20.86 6.08 -8.85
N ARG A 50 -20.21 4.94 -8.71
CA ARG A 50 -20.84 3.63 -8.56
C ARG A 50 -20.87 3.13 -7.12
N HIS A 51 -20.35 3.91 -6.19
CA HIS A 51 -20.18 3.50 -4.78
C HIS A 51 -19.40 2.20 -4.59
N ILE A 52 -18.40 1.97 -5.46
CA ILE A 52 -17.52 0.79 -5.37
C ILE A 52 -16.46 1.08 -4.30
N PRO A 53 -16.33 0.25 -3.25
CA PRO A 53 -15.26 0.37 -2.27
C PRO A 53 -13.89 0.26 -2.93
N ILE A 54 -12.95 1.12 -2.52
CA ILE A 54 -11.61 1.22 -3.11
C ILE A 54 -10.56 0.90 -2.06
N PHE A 55 -9.72 -0.09 -2.35
CA PHE A 55 -8.49 -0.39 -1.65
C PHE A 55 -7.33 0.20 -2.43
N THR A 56 -6.37 0.79 -1.76
CA THR A 56 -5.20 1.38 -2.39
C THR A 56 -3.98 0.50 -2.15
N PHE A 57 -3.25 0.16 -3.21
CA PHE A 57 -1.98 -0.54 -3.13
C PHE A 57 -0.86 0.35 -3.70
N ILE A 58 0.04 0.80 -2.85
CA ILE A 58 1.23 1.58 -3.24
C ILE A 58 2.34 0.60 -3.57
N ASN A 59 2.62 0.46 -4.86
CA ASN A 59 3.51 -0.54 -5.44
C ASN A 59 4.89 0.04 -5.73
N LYS A 60 5.89 -0.84 -5.87
CA LYS A 60 7.27 -0.54 -6.23
C LYS A 60 8.06 0.18 -5.13
N MET A 61 7.78 -0.14 -3.87
CA MET A 61 8.59 0.35 -2.74
C MET A 61 10.05 -0.10 -2.79
N ASP A 62 10.37 -1.15 -3.57
CA ASP A 62 11.72 -1.63 -3.87
C ASP A 62 12.53 -0.74 -4.83
N ARG A 63 11.94 0.35 -5.32
CA ARG A 63 12.55 1.36 -6.18
C ARG A 63 12.58 2.71 -5.47
N GLU A 64 13.19 3.71 -6.11
CA GLU A 64 13.11 5.08 -5.63
C GLU A 64 11.65 5.49 -5.48
N ALA A 65 11.27 5.84 -4.26
CA ALA A 65 9.89 6.12 -3.86
C ALA A 65 9.82 7.46 -3.12
N ARG A 66 8.65 8.09 -3.18
CA ARG A 66 8.34 9.25 -2.34
C ARG A 66 8.10 8.80 -0.90
N ASP A 67 8.15 9.74 0.02
CA ASP A 67 7.82 9.50 1.43
C ASP A 67 6.41 8.92 1.57
N PRO A 68 6.20 7.88 2.41
CA PRO A 68 4.89 7.24 2.57
C PRO A 68 3.79 8.20 3.08
N PHE A 69 4.13 9.13 3.98
CA PHE A 69 3.18 10.15 4.45
C PHE A 69 2.77 11.09 3.33
N GLU A 70 3.74 11.55 2.52
CA GLU A 70 3.46 12.38 1.33
C GLU A 70 2.59 11.66 0.31
N LEU A 71 2.77 10.35 0.13
CA LEU A 71 1.95 9.55 -0.79
C LEU A 71 0.50 9.48 -0.30
N MET A 72 0.28 9.27 0.99
CA MET A 72 -1.06 9.27 1.57
C MET A 72 -1.73 10.63 1.45
N GLU A 73 -1.01 11.72 1.78
CA GLU A 73 -1.50 13.09 1.63
C GLU A 73 -1.86 13.40 0.16
N ASN A 74 -1.01 13.01 -0.78
CA ASN A 74 -1.26 13.15 -2.21
C ASN A 74 -2.55 12.45 -2.67
N ILE A 75 -2.82 11.25 -2.15
CA ILE A 75 -4.07 10.52 -2.42
C ILE A 75 -5.26 11.30 -1.86
N GLU A 76 -5.19 11.75 -0.62
CA GLU A 76 -6.27 12.47 0.04
C GLU A 76 -6.58 13.81 -0.64
N GLU A 77 -5.55 14.59 -0.98
CA GLU A 77 -5.71 15.88 -1.63
C GLU A 77 -6.28 15.79 -3.05
N ILE A 78 -5.76 14.85 -3.84
CA ILE A 78 -6.13 14.76 -5.26
C ILE A 78 -7.46 14.03 -5.45
N LEU A 79 -7.71 12.96 -4.69
CA LEU A 79 -8.89 12.13 -4.85
C LEU A 79 -10.03 12.50 -3.90
N GLY A 80 -9.75 13.22 -2.81
CA GLY A 80 -10.76 13.60 -1.83
C GLY A 80 -11.29 12.43 -1.00
N ILE A 81 -10.55 11.33 -0.89
CA ILE A 81 -10.88 10.18 -0.06
C ILE A 81 -9.91 10.10 1.12
N LYS A 82 -10.39 9.75 2.30
CA LYS A 82 -9.51 9.50 3.44
C LYS A 82 -8.73 8.19 3.27
N THR A 83 -7.53 8.14 3.84
CA THR A 83 -6.66 6.97 3.80
C THR A 83 -6.44 6.40 5.18
N TYR A 84 -6.30 5.07 5.26
CA TYR A 84 -5.90 4.37 6.47
C TYR A 84 -4.83 3.33 6.14
N PRO A 85 -3.59 3.49 6.61
CA PRO A 85 -2.53 2.54 6.34
C PRO A 85 -2.76 1.25 7.13
N MET A 86 -2.94 0.15 6.42
CA MET A 86 -3.10 -1.19 6.99
C MET A 86 -1.75 -1.81 7.33
N ASN A 87 -0.75 -1.51 6.53
CA ASN A 87 0.65 -1.80 6.81
C ASN A 87 1.52 -0.55 6.61
N TRP A 88 2.78 -0.62 7.03
CA TRP A 88 3.73 0.46 6.88
C TRP A 88 5.04 -0.05 6.28
N PRO A 89 5.62 0.62 5.26
CA PRO A 89 6.83 0.15 4.61
C PRO A 89 8.06 0.39 5.49
N ILE A 90 9.02 -0.50 5.43
CA ILE A 90 10.29 -0.42 6.15
C ILE A 90 11.40 -0.13 5.15
N GLY A 91 11.84 1.13 5.13
CA GLY A 91 12.75 1.64 4.12
C GLY A 91 12.11 1.76 2.73
N CYS A 92 12.89 2.19 1.76
CA CYS A 92 12.49 2.28 0.35
C CYS A 92 13.66 2.01 -0.58
N GLY A 93 13.38 1.73 -1.84
CA GLY A 93 14.40 1.45 -2.84
C GLY A 93 15.20 0.21 -2.47
N LYS A 94 16.52 0.31 -2.52
CA LYS A 94 17.41 -0.80 -2.17
C LYS A 94 17.39 -1.16 -0.68
N GLU A 95 16.91 -0.25 0.14
CA GLU A 95 16.77 -0.44 1.59
C GLU A 95 15.37 -0.91 1.99
N PHE A 96 14.48 -1.17 1.04
CA PHE A 96 13.18 -1.76 1.31
C PHE A 96 13.35 -3.17 1.87
N LYS A 97 13.03 -3.35 3.16
CA LYS A 97 13.26 -4.57 3.92
C LYS A 97 11.99 -5.35 4.22
N GLY A 98 10.82 -4.75 4.03
CA GLY A 98 9.56 -5.38 4.36
C GLY A 98 8.48 -4.38 4.73
N VAL A 99 7.50 -4.85 5.47
CA VAL A 99 6.38 -4.05 5.96
C VAL A 99 6.07 -4.39 7.41
N PHE A 100 5.54 -3.42 8.13
CA PHE A 100 4.92 -3.62 9.44
C PHE A 100 3.40 -3.73 9.26
N ASP A 101 2.82 -4.86 9.65
CA ASP A 101 1.38 -5.07 9.67
C ASP A 101 0.79 -4.42 10.93
N ARG A 102 -0.03 -3.41 10.75
CA ARG A 102 -0.65 -2.67 11.86
C ARG A 102 -1.74 -3.44 12.59
N ASN A 103 -2.38 -4.39 11.91
CA ASN A 103 -3.43 -5.20 12.49
C ASN A 103 -2.87 -6.29 13.42
N THR A 104 -1.84 -7.00 12.98
CA THR A 104 -1.18 -8.04 13.78
C THR A 104 -0.06 -7.50 14.66
N ARG A 105 0.38 -6.26 14.45
CA ARG A 105 1.51 -5.60 15.14
C ARG A 105 2.84 -6.31 14.92
N LYS A 106 2.99 -6.95 13.76
CA LYS A 106 4.18 -7.71 13.39
C LYS A 106 4.93 -7.09 12.22
N VAL A 107 6.23 -7.22 12.25
CA VAL A 107 7.12 -6.95 11.11
C VAL A 107 7.18 -8.17 10.22
N LEU A 108 6.94 -7.97 8.93
CA LEU A 108 7.17 -8.95 7.87
C LEU A 108 8.43 -8.51 7.12
N ALA A 109 9.58 -9.07 7.51
CA ALA A 109 10.86 -8.77 6.87
C ALA A 109 11.09 -9.69 5.67
N PHE A 110 11.55 -9.09 4.56
CA PHE A 110 11.86 -9.78 3.32
C PHE A 110 13.36 -9.96 3.18
N SER A 111 13.85 -11.21 3.19
CA SER A 111 15.24 -11.51 2.89
C SER A 111 15.41 -11.89 1.42
N SER A 112 16.46 -11.36 0.78
CA SER A 112 16.79 -11.65 -0.62
C SER A 112 17.78 -12.81 -0.77
N ASP A 113 18.10 -13.52 0.29
CA ASP A 113 19.12 -14.58 0.32
C ASP A 113 18.57 -15.94 -0.14
N GLY A 114 18.31 -16.06 -1.42
CA GLY A 114 17.93 -17.35 -1.99
C GLY A 114 17.67 -17.31 -3.48
N ARG A 115 18.69 -17.59 -4.30
CA ARG A 115 18.48 -17.95 -5.70
C ARG A 115 18.18 -19.45 -5.81
N ALA A 116 16.90 -19.81 -5.80
CA ALA A 116 16.48 -21.11 -6.27
C ALA A 116 15.84 -20.94 -7.66
N ASN A 117 16.46 -21.53 -8.69
CA ASN A 117 15.96 -21.59 -10.07
C ASN A 117 15.65 -20.24 -10.76
N GLY A 118 16.43 -19.19 -10.50
CA GLY A 118 16.28 -17.89 -11.18
C GLY A 118 15.11 -17.02 -10.67
N VAL A 119 14.32 -17.51 -9.73
CA VAL A 119 13.28 -16.75 -9.02
C VAL A 119 13.82 -16.35 -7.65
N LYS A 120 13.76 -15.06 -7.30
CA LYS A 120 14.05 -14.61 -5.94
C LYS A 120 13.04 -15.26 -5.01
N LYS A 121 13.49 -16.17 -4.16
CA LYS A 121 12.66 -16.66 -3.06
C LYS A 121 12.71 -15.61 -1.97
N VAL A 122 11.62 -14.94 -1.75
CA VAL A 122 11.46 -14.05 -0.60
C VAL A 122 11.14 -14.93 0.59
N GLU A 123 12.03 -14.96 1.58
CA GLU A 123 11.73 -15.56 2.88
C GLU A 123 11.15 -14.47 3.77
N GLU A 124 9.95 -14.71 4.25
CA GLU A 124 9.27 -13.83 5.18
C GLU A 124 9.65 -14.27 6.60
N THR A 125 10.14 -13.32 7.38
CA THR A 125 10.40 -13.51 8.82
C THR A 125 9.45 -12.61 9.59
N GLU A 126 8.63 -13.20 10.45
CA GLU A 126 7.77 -12.44 11.36
C GLU A 126 8.51 -12.13 12.67
N ALA A 127 8.42 -10.88 13.13
CA ALA A 127 8.94 -10.46 14.43
C ALA A 127 8.03 -9.37 15.04
N GLU A 128 8.05 -9.25 16.35
CA GLU A 128 7.38 -8.15 17.05
C GLU A 128 8.20 -6.86 16.98
N LEU A 129 7.56 -5.70 17.00
CA LEU A 129 8.23 -4.40 16.86
C LEU A 129 9.32 -4.14 17.91
N GLY A 130 9.18 -4.70 19.11
CA GLY A 130 10.16 -4.56 20.20
C GLY A 130 11.22 -5.66 20.26
N ASP A 131 11.27 -6.56 19.28
CA ASP A 131 12.23 -7.66 19.27
C ASP A 131 13.62 -7.18 18.87
N ALA A 132 14.63 -7.46 19.71
CA ALA A 132 16.03 -7.12 19.42
C ALA A 132 16.58 -7.82 18.15
N ALA A 133 15.98 -8.92 17.72
CA ALA A 133 16.31 -9.58 16.46
C ALA A 133 16.04 -8.69 15.24
N LEU A 134 15.19 -7.67 15.35
CA LEU A 134 14.93 -6.72 14.27
C LEU A 134 16.16 -5.87 13.92
N ASP A 135 17.05 -5.58 14.87
CA ASP A 135 18.27 -4.83 14.60
C ASP A 135 19.22 -5.58 13.66
N GLU A 136 19.18 -6.91 13.66
CA GLU A 136 19.92 -7.75 12.73
C GLU A 136 19.26 -7.84 11.35
N LEU A 137 17.91 -7.83 11.32
CA LEU A 137 17.13 -7.93 10.08
C LEU A 137 17.04 -6.60 9.34
N LEU A 138 16.83 -5.50 10.08
CA LEU A 138 16.50 -4.19 9.52
C LEU A 138 17.69 -3.21 9.53
N THR A 139 18.62 -3.29 10.34
CA THR A 139 19.56 -2.28 10.85
C THR A 139 18.96 -1.45 11.99
N PRO A 140 19.77 -1.02 12.97
CA PRO A 140 19.29 -0.20 14.09
C PRO A 140 18.64 1.12 13.67
N TYR A 141 19.11 1.72 12.57
CA TYR A 141 18.53 2.95 12.04
C TYR A 141 17.10 2.76 11.51
N LEU A 142 16.91 1.75 10.66
CA LEU A 142 15.57 1.46 10.09
C LEU A 142 14.59 0.97 11.15
N HIS A 143 15.08 0.24 12.15
CA HIS A 143 14.25 -0.19 13.27
C HIS A 143 13.77 1.02 14.09
N GLN A 144 14.66 1.95 14.45
CA GLN A 144 14.28 3.16 15.18
C GLN A 144 13.34 4.04 14.36
N GLN A 145 13.62 4.23 13.08
CA GLN A 145 12.74 4.98 12.19
C GLN A 145 11.33 4.36 12.15
N LEU A 146 11.23 3.05 12.03
CA LEU A 146 9.95 2.35 12.03
C LEU A 146 9.19 2.60 13.35
N VAL A 147 9.85 2.51 14.49
CA VAL A 147 9.22 2.77 15.80
C VAL A 147 8.66 4.18 15.85
N ASP A 148 9.46 5.18 15.47
CA ASP A 148 9.05 6.59 15.47
C ASP A 148 7.86 6.86 14.54
N GLU A 149 7.87 6.28 13.34
CA GLU A 149 6.78 6.43 12.36
C GLU A 149 5.50 5.73 12.82
N ILE A 150 5.59 4.55 13.44
CA ILE A 150 4.42 3.86 13.99
C ILE A 150 3.84 4.61 15.18
N GLU A 151 4.65 5.19 16.05
CA GLU A 151 4.16 6.07 17.13
C GLU A 151 3.41 7.28 16.59
N LEU A 152 3.91 7.93 15.53
CA LEU A 152 3.21 9.01 14.84
C LEU A 152 1.87 8.57 14.26
N LEU A 153 1.84 7.42 13.59
CA LEU A 153 0.62 6.86 13.00
C LEU A 153 -0.41 6.51 14.08
N ASP A 154 0.01 5.89 15.17
CA ASP A 154 -0.88 5.50 16.27
C ASP A 154 -1.41 6.74 17.03
N GLY A 155 -0.63 7.79 17.12
CA GLY A 155 -1.03 9.07 17.75
C GLY A 155 -1.95 9.93 16.89
N ALA A 156 -1.86 9.82 15.57
CA ALA A 156 -2.62 10.62 14.61
C ALA A 156 -3.84 9.87 14.04
N ALA A 157 -3.90 8.54 14.17
CA ALA A 157 -4.85 7.72 13.47
C ALA A 157 -6.25 7.77 14.10
N GLU A 158 -7.24 8.07 13.27
CA GLU A 158 -8.61 7.63 13.51
C GLU A 158 -8.61 6.09 13.54
N GLU A 159 -9.56 5.49 14.24
CA GLU A 159 -9.75 4.03 14.22
C GLU A 159 -10.18 3.57 12.83
N PHE A 160 -9.75 2.36 12.43
CA PHE A 160 -10.20 1.76 11.18
C PHE A 160 -11.72 1.52 11.22
N ASP A 161 -12.41 2.05 10.23
CA ASP A 161 -13.88 1.96 10.10
C ASP A 161 -14.27 1.30 8.78
N LEU A 162 -14.66 0.03 8.86
CA LEU A 162 -15.08 -0.75 7.70
C LEU A 162 -16.34 -0.17 7.03
N ASP A 163 -17.27 0.41 7.79
CA ASP A 163 -18.48 1.00 7.22
C ASP A 163 -18.14 2.22 6.35
N ARG A 164 -17.15 3.01 6.74
CA ARG A 164 -16.62 4.11 5.92
C ARG A 164 -15.95 3.60 4.64
N VAL A 165 -15.25 2.47 4.71
CA VAL A 165 -14.68 1.82 3.51
C VAL A 165 -15.79 1.40 2.55
N LEU A 166 -16.82 0.74 3.05
CA LEU A 166 -17.96 0.27 2.24
C LEU A 166 -18.74 1.43 1.62
N ARG A 167 -18.77 2.60 2.28
CA ARG A 167 -19.39 3.82 1.73
C ARG A 167 -18.47 4.59 0.76
N GLY A 168 -17.22 4.16 0.57
CA GLY A 168 -16.26 4.84 -0.30
C GLY A 168 -15.69 6.15 0.29
N GLU A 169 -15.75 6.33 1.62
CA GLU A 169 -15.25 7.50 2.35
C GLU A 169 -13.81 7.32 2.84
N LEU A 170 -13.38 6.07 3.00
CA LEU A 170 -12.06 5.66 3.50
C LEU A 170 -11.47 4.60 2.59
N SER A 171 -10.21 4.74 2.22
CA SER A 171 -9.46 3.70 1.49
C SER A 171 -8.41 3.06 2.39
N PRO A 172 -8.48 1.75 2.63
CA PRO A 172 -7.37 1.02 3.23
C PRO A 172 -6.16 1.05 2.30
N VAL A 173 -4.99 1.43 2.83
CA VAL A 173 -3.75 1.57 2.07
C VAL A 173 -2.78 0.45 2.45
N PHE A 174 -2.25 -0.21 1.45
CA PHE A 174 -1.22 -1.23 1.56
C PHE A 174 0.02 -0.81 0.78
N PHE A 175 1.18 -0.97 1.37
CA PHE A 175 2.48 -0.73 0.71
C PHE A 175 3.14 -2.06 0.38
N GLY A 176 3.85 -2.12 -0.77
CA GLY A 176 4.54 -3.32 -1.17
C GLY A 176 5.34 -3.18 -2.47
N SER A 177 5.85 -4.30 -2.97
CA SER A 177 6.53 -4.39 -4.26
C SER A 177 6.38 -5.77 -4.90
#